data_56a4b540e1648fbae071021266cd2b00
#
_entry.id   56a4b540e1648fbae071021266cd2b00
#
_cell.length_a   1.000
_cell.length_b   1.000
_cell.length_c   1.000
_cell.angle_alpha   90.00
_cell.angle_beta   90.00
_cell.angle_gamma   90.00
#
_symmetry.space_group_name_H-M   'P 1'
#
loop_
_entity.id
_entity.type
_entity.pdbx_description
1 polymer ?
#
loop_
_entity_poly.entity_id
_entity_poly.type
_entity_poly.pdbx_seq_one_letter_code
_entity_poly.pdbx_strand_id
1 'polypeptide(L)'
;MEKNDMMNDEDIKEFHDLDKLKDPYKPLPHGLVIADSQINGQGLFTTRRLVRGTHLGESHYRFDGKLVRTPLGGFINHSNEPNCVRSQVRVKPHYDKWTITIIEDIEEGEELTLKYTMYDPEKI
;
A
#
# COMPACT_ATOMS: atom_id res chain seq x y z
N MET A 1 -3.47 -16.27 29.07
CA MET A 1 -3.45 -15.43 27.88
C MET A 1 -2.56 -16.02 26.83
N GLU A 2 -3.02 -15.97 25.69
CA GLU A 2 -2.30 -16.51 24.57
C GLU A 2 -1.53 -15.42 23.86
N LYS A 3 -0.24 -15.48 23.90
CA LYS A 3 0.58 -14.43 23.32
C LYS A 3 0.51 -14.39 21.81
N ASN A 4 0.04 -15.46 21.18
CA ASN A 4 -0.11 -15.48 19.73
C ASN A 4 -1.16 -14.50 19.25
N ASP A 5 -2.17 -14.31 20.06
CA ASP A 5 -3.32 -13.50 19.68
C ASP A 5 -3.26 -12.12 20.27
N MET A 6 -2.29 -11.86 21.11
CA MET A 6 -2.20 -10.60 21.83
C MET A 6 -0.78 -10.07 21.75
N MET A 7 -0.66 -8.78 21.82
CA MET A 7 0.64 -8.15 21.84
C MET A 7 1.42 -8.62 23.06
N ASN A 8 2.72 -8.85 22.88
CA ASN A 8 3.59 -9.17 23.99
C ASN A 8 3.93 -7.87 24.73
N ASP A 9 4.67 -7.98 25.83
CA ASP A 9 5.00 -6.82 26.66
C ASP A 9 5.77 -5.76 25.88
N GLU A 10 6.62 -6.19 24.98
CA GLU A 10 7.43 -5.28 24.17
C GLU A 10 6.56 -4.49 23.19
N ASP A 11 5.61 -5.17 22.55
CA ASP A 11 4.70 -4.52 21.63
C ASP A 11 3.82 -3.52 22.34
N ILE A 12 3.34 -3.88 23.52
CA ILE A 12 2.51 -3.00 24.33
C ILE A 12 3.28 -1.75 24.72
N LYS A 13 4.51 -1.94 25.16
CA LYS A 13 5.36 -0.83 25.55
C LYS A 13 5.59 0.11 24.39
N GLU A 14 5.92 -0.43 23.22
CA GLU A 14 6.17 0.35 22.04
C GLU A 14 4.93 1.12 21.63
N PHE A 15 3.77 0.47 21.68
CA PHE A 15 2.52 1.11 21.35
C PHE A 15 2.17 2.24 22.30
N HIS A 16 2.41 2.06 23.59
CA HIS A 16 2.10 3.06 24.60
C HIS A 16 3.12 4.18 24.66
N ASP A 17 4.26 4.01 24.02
CA ASP A 17 5.30 5.03 23.95
C ASP A 17 5.21 5.86 22.68
N LEU A 18 4.01 5.96 22.10
CA LEU A 18 3.81 6.70 20.86
C LEU A 18 4.27 8.15 20.96
N ASP A 19 4.15 8.75 22.14
CA ASP A 19 4.61 10.11 22.36
C ASP A 19 6.12 10.26 22.24
N LYS A 20 6.85 9.14 22.29
CA LYS A 20 8.29 9.14 22.14
C LYS A 20 8.71 8.97 20.70
N LEU A 21 7.77 8.63 19.82
CA LEU A 21 8.07 8.48 18.41
C LEU A 21 8.35 9.84 17.83
N LYS A 22 9.42 9.93 17.07
CA LYS A 22 9.79 11.19 16.44
C LYS A 22 8.95 11.49 15.22
N ASP A 23 8.44 10.41 14.59
CA ASP A 23 7.65 10.55 13.37
C ASP A 23 6.18 10.29 13.67
N PRO A 24 5.27 11.08 13.10
CA PRO A 24 3.85 10.79 13.24
C PRO A 24 3.50 9.51 12.47
N TYR A 25 2.31 9.00 12.73
CA TYR A 25 1.79 7.87 11.96
C TYR A 25 1.77 8.21 10.48
N LYS A 26 2.32 7.31 9.67
CA LYS A 26 2.39 7.51 8.23
C LYS A 26 1.64 6.38 7.52
N PRO A 27 0.46 6.67 6.98
CA PRO A 27 -0.35 5.63 6.32
C PRO A 27 0.20 5.20 4.97
N LEU A 28 1.19 5.90 4.43
CA LEU A 28 1.82 5.56 3.17
C LEU A 28 3.26 5.10 3.38
N PRO A 29 3.78 4.27 2.47
CA PRO A 29 5.20 3.93 2.48
C PRO A 29 6.07 5.19 2.42
N HIS A 30 7.28 5.08 2.95
CA HIS A 30 8.22 6.19 2.97
C HIS A 30 8.46 6.75 1.57
N GLY A 31 8.38 8.06 1.45
CA GLY A 31 8.66 8.75 0.20
C GLY A 31 7.48 8.87 -0.75
N LEU A 32 6.30 8.40 -0.36
CA LEU A 32 5.10 8.57 -1.17
C LEU A 32 4.23 9.67 -0.59
N VAL A 33 3.61 10.45 -1.47
CA VAL A 33 2.70 11.52 -1.09
C VAL A 33 1.48 11.53 -2.00
N ILE A 34 0.39 12.09 -1.50
CA ILE A 34 -0.83 12.29 -2.28
C ILE A 34 -0.84 13.72 -2.76
N ALA A 35 -1.08 13.91 -4.05
CA ALA A 35 -1.12 15.25 -4.65
C ALA A 35 -2.07 15.25 -5.84
N ASP A 36 -2.37 16.43 -6.36
CA ASP A 36 -3.25 16.56 -7.51
C ASP A 36 -2.64 15.85 -8.71
N SER A 37 -3.47 15.06 -9.40
CA SER A 37 -3.05 14.25 -10.53
C SER A 37 -3.54 14.86 -11.84
N GLN A 38 -2.73 14.75 -12.89
CA GLN A 38 -3.17 15.12 -14.24
C GLN A 38 -4.04 14.03 -14.86
N ILE A 39 -4.07 12.85 -14.23
CA ILE A 39 -4.89 11.75 -14.74
C ILE A 39 -6.31 11.86 -14.22
N ASN A 40 -6.47 11.89 -12.90
CA ASN A 40 -7.78 11.96 -12.28
C ASN A 40 -7.63 12.35 -10.82
N GLY A 41 -8.36 13.39 -10.40
CA GLY A 41 -8.43 13.81 -9.00
C GLY A 41 -7.06 13.91 -8.35
N GLN A 42 -6.87 13.17 -7.25
CA GLN A 42 -5.59 13.07 -6.57
C GLN A 42 -4.93 11.75 -6.92
N GLY A 43 -3.61 11.73 -6.87
CA GLY A 43 -2.82 10.56 -7.19
C GLY A 43 -1.69 10.36 -6.21
N LEU A 44 -0.93 9.32 -6.45
CA LEU A 44 0.18 8.91 -5.60
C LEU A 44 1.48 9.26 -6.30
N PHE A 45 2.33 10.04 -5.63
CA PHE A 45 3.59 10.53 -6.20
C PHE A 45 4.75 10.13 -5.32
N THR A 46 5.93 10.01 -5.92
CA THR A 46 7.13 9.71 -5.14
C THR A 46 7.98 10.97 -4.93
N THR A 47 8.54 11.11 -3.73
CA THR A 47 9.45 12.20 -3.42
C THR A 47 10.91 11.80 -3.58
N ARG A 48 11.16 10.57 -4.05
CA ARG A 48 12.50 10.06 -4.30
C ARG A 48 12.46 9.07 -5.45
N ARG A 49 13.61 8.80 -6.04
CA ARG A 49 13.70 7.81 -7.09
C ARG A 49 13.38 6.42 -6.52
N LEU A 50 12.55 5.68 -7.23
CA LEU A 50 12.21 4.30 -6.88
C LEU A 50 12.70 3.38 -7.99
N VAL A 51 13.32 2.28 -7.61
CA VAL A 51 13.87 1.37 -8.61
C VAL A 51 12.94 0.20 -8.87
N ARG A 52 13.00 -0.31 -10.09
CA ARG A 52 12.28 -1.49 -10.50
C ARG A 52 12.51 -2.62 -9.51
N GLY A 53 11.43 -3.32 -9.16
CA GLY A 53 11.49 -4.43 -8.22
C GLY A 53 11.21 -4.05 -6.78
N THR A 54 11.12 -2.74 -6.48
CA THR A 54 10.79 -2.30 -5.13
C THR A 54 9.37 -2.71 -4.78
N HIS A 55 9.22 -3.36 -3.65
CA HIS A 55 7.92 -3.75 -3.11
C HIS A 55 7.41 -2.60 -2.23
N LEU A 56 6.24 -2.07 -2.58
CA LEU A 56 5.69 -0.91 -1.87
C LEU A 56 4.85 -1.28 -0.66
N GLY A 57 4.17 -2.42 -0.72
CA GLY A 57 3.30 -2.84 0.35
C GLY A 57 1.92 -3.24 -0.16
N GLU A 58 0.99 -3.34 0.77
CA GLU A 58 -0.35 -3.83 0.47
C GLU A 58 -1.28 -2.71 0.05
N SER A 59 -2.03 -2.97 -1.03
CA SER A 59 -3.08 -2.05 -1.47
C SER A 59 -4.43 -2.42 -0.88
N HIS A 60 -4.65 -3.71 -0.63
CA HIS A 60 -5.93 -4.23 -0.14
C HIS A 60 -5.71 -5.48 0.69
N TYR A 61 -6.68 -5.74 1.57
CA TYR A 61 -6.80 -6.99 2.31
C TYR A 61 -8.23 -7.48 2.20
N ARG A 62 -8.44 -8.79 2.21
CA ARG A 62 -9.78 -9.36 2.29
C ARG A 62 -9.78 -10.49 3.31
N PHE A 63 -10.62 -10.33 4.35
CA PHE A 63 -10.83 -11.32 5.40
C PHE A 63 -12.29 -11.75 5.36
N ASP A 64 -12.54 -13.06 5.21
CA ASP A 64 -13.89 -13.59 5.25
C ASP A 64 -14.85 -12.81 4.35
N GLY A 65 -14.39 -12.48 3.16
CA GLY A 65 -15.19 -11.74 2.20
C GLY A 65 -15.23 -10.24 2.41
N LYS A 66 -14.65 -9.72 3.47
CA LYS A 66 -14.66 -8.29 3.76
C LYS A 66 -13.39 -7.63 3.23
N LEU A 67 -13.57 -6.69 2.31
CA LEU A 67 -12.47 -5.99 1.67
C LEU A 67 -12.10 -4.72 2.43
N VAL A 68 -10.80 -4.53 2.63
CA VAL A 68 -10.25 -3.32 3.24
C VAL A 68 -9.24 -2.73 2.27
N ARG A 69 -9.38 -1.45 1.97
CA ARG A 69 -8.48 -0.71 1.09
C ARG A 69 -7.54 0.14 1.92
N THR A 70 -6.25 0.08 1.61
CA THR A 70 -5.25 0.94 2.28
C THR A 70 -5.14 2.27 1.52
N PRO A 71 -4.50 3.29 2.12
CA PRO A 71 -4.24 4.54 1.39
C PRO A 71 -3.42 4.31 0.12
N LEU A 72 -2.47 3.37 0.14
CA LEU A 72 -1.70 3.01 -1.04
C LEU A 72 -2.62 2.54 -2.18
N GLY A 73 -3.61 1.72 -1.86
CA GLY A 73 -4.56 1.23 -2.85
C GLY A 73 -5.64 2.24 -3.22
N GLY A 74 -5.87 3.25 -2.36
CA GLY A 74 -6.96 4.20 -2.56
C GLY A 74 -6.64 5.34 -3.50
N PHE A 75 -5.37 5.66 -3.68
CA PHE A 75 -4.98 6.86 -4.43
C PHE A 75 -4.17 6.57 -5.69
N ILE A 76 -3.91 5.31 -6.01
CA ILE A 76 -3.13 4.99 -7.20
C ILE A 76 -4.03 4.98 -8.43
N ASN A 77 -3.67 5.77 -9.43
CA ASN A 77 -4.49 5.95 -10.62
C ASN A 77 -4.17 4.92 -11.72
N HIS A 78 -5.09 4.81 -12.66
CA HIS A 78 -4.95 3.93 -13.80
C HIS A 78 -4.09 4.57 -14.91
N SER A 79 -3.28 3.73 -15.55
CA SER A 79 -2.60 4.08 -16.80
C SER A 79 -2.50 2.84 -17.67
N ASN A 80 -2.56 3.02 -18.97
CA ASN A 80 -2.31 1.93 -19.91
C ASN A 80 -0.81 1.66 -20.07
N GLU A 81 0.02 2.57 -19.57
CA GLU A 81 1.48 2.41 -19.54
C GLU A 81 1.92 2.55 -18.08
N PRO A 82 1.57 1.58 -17.22
CA PRO A 82 1.80 1.70 -15.78
C PRO A 82 3.26 1.49 -15.41
N ASN A 83 3.65 2.05 -14.27
CA ASN A 83 4.97 1.82 -13.70
C ASN A 83 4.94 0.90 -12.49
N CYS A 84 3.74 0.42 -12.11
CA CYS A 84 3.57 -0.52 -11.01
C CYS A 84 2.67 -1.67 -11.42
N VAL A 85 2.75 -2.78 -10.67
CA VAL A 85 1.88 -3.93 -10.85
C VAL A 85 1.27 -4.33 -9.52
N ARG A 86 0.03 -4.79 -9.55
CA ARG A 86 -0.67 -5.32 -8.39
C ARG A 86 -0.70 -6.83 -8.48
N SER A 87 -0.40 -7.50 -7.37
CA SER A 87 -0.41 -8.97 -7.29
C SER A 87 -1.27 -9.42 -6.14
N GLN A 88 -2.03 -10.49 -6.35
CA GLN A 88 -2.86 -11.09 -5.31
C GLN A 88 -2.07 -12.21 -4.63
N VAL A 89 -2.12 -12.24 -3.32
CA VAL A 89 -1.47 -13.27 -2.52
C VAL A 89 -2.50 -13.91 -1.60
N ARG A 90 -2.69 -15.22 -1.72
CA ARG A 90 -3.50 -15.98 -0.78
C ARG A 90 -2.63 -16.29 0.43
N VAL A 91 -2.92 -15.68 1.58
CA VAL A 91 -2.14 -15.91 2.80
C VAL A 91 -2.59 -17.20 3.48
N LYS A 92 -3.89 -17.40 3.56
CA LYS A 92 -4.50 -18.62 4.09
C LYS A 92 -5.97 -18.62 3.68
N PRO A 93 -6.71 -19.70 3.90
CA PRO A 93 -8.13 -19.74 3.54
C PRO A 93 -8.85 -18.52 4.11
N HIS A 94 -9.66 -17.87 3.28
CA HIS A 94 -10.45 -16.69 3.65
C HIS A 94 -9.62 -15.45 3.98
N TYR A 95 -8.33 -15.45 3.63
CA TYR A 95 -7.48 -14.27 3.82
C TYR A 95 -6.60 -14.07 2.58
N ASP A 96 -6.89 -13.03 1.84
CA ASP A 96 -6.11 -12.59 0.67
C ASP A 96 -5.55 -11.21 0.92
N LYS A 97 -4.45 -10.89 0.26
CA LYS A 97 -3.96 -9.52 0.20
C LYS A 97 -3.50 -9.22 -1.22
N TRP A 98 -3.46 -7.94 -1.55
CA TRP A 98 -2.96 -7.45 -2.84
C TRP A 98 -1.81 -6.52 -2.55
N THR A 99 -0.73 -6.72 -3.27
CA THR A 99 0.51 -5.96 -3.07
C THR A 99 0.86 -5.19 -4.33
N ILE A 100 1.64 -4.13 -4.18
CA ILE A 100 2.07 -3.31 -5.31
C ILE A 100 3.59 -3.32 -5.38
N THR A 101 4.11 -3.54 -6.59
CA THR A 101 5.54 -3.59 -6.86
C THR A 101 5.85 -2.69 -8.04
N ILE A 102 6.99 -2.02 -7.97
CA ILE A 102 7.49 -1.15 -9.05
C ILE A 102 8.00 -2.03 -10.19
N ILE A 103 7.56 -1.78 -11.42
CA ILE A 103 7.98 -2.57 -12.58
C ILE A 103 8.92 -1.81 -13.51
N GLU A 104 9.06 -0.51 -13.34
CA GLU A 104 10.09 0.27 -14.04
C GLU A 104 10.49 1.43 -13.15
N ASP A 105 11.73 1.89 -13.32
CA ASP A 105 12.26 2.96 -12.47
C ASP A 105 11.36 4.19 -12.54
N ILE A 106 11.11 4.79 -11.38
CA ILE A 106 10.27 5.98 -11.25
C ILE A 106 11.13 7.09 -10.68
N GLU A 107 11.13 8.23 -11.34
CA GLU A 107 11.92 9.37 -10.89
C GLU A 107 11.16 10.21 -9.86
N GLU A 108 11.91 10.98 -9.09
CA GLU A 108 11.34 11.89 -8.12
C GLU A 108 10.30 12.79 -8.78
N GLY A 109 9.13 12.91 -8.16
CA GLY A 109 8.05 13.75 -8.64
C GLY A 109 7.09 13.07 -9.61
N GLU A 110 7.38 11.84 -10.02
CA GLU A 110 6.50 11.15 -10.94
C GLU A 110 5.36 10.45 -10.22
N GLU A 111 4.25 10.30 -10.93
CA GLU A 111 3.06 9.63 -10.40
C GLU A 111 3.19 8.11 -10.55
N LEU A 112 2.79 7.37 -9.50
CA LEU A 112 2.70 5.92 -9.55
C LEU A 112 1.36 5.51 -10.13
N THR A 113 1.37 4.56 -11.07
CA THR A 113 0.17 4.13 -11.78
C THR A 113 0.10 2.62 -11.90
N LEU A 114 -1.13 2.13 -11.99
CA LEU A 114 -1.43 0.72 -12.22
C LEU A 114 -2.31 0.61 -13.45
N LYS A 115 -2.33 -0.54 -14.08
CA LYS A 115 -3.35 -0.82 -15.08
C LYS A 115 -4.50 -1.52 -14.37
N TYR A 116 -5.65 -0.86 -14.32
CA TYR A 116 -6.85 -1.44 -13.71
C TYR A 116 -7.37 -2.56 -14.62
N THR A 117 -7.79 -3.65 -14.01
CA THR A 117 -8.31 -4.80 -14.74
C THR A 117 -9.59 -5.28 -14.07
N MET A 118 -10.28 -6.21 -14.73
CA MET A 118 -11.48 -6.82 -14.16
C MET A 118 -11.16 -7.69 -12.94
N TYR A 119 -9.89 -7.96 -12.70
CA TYR A 119 -9.44 -8.77 -11.56
C TYR A 119 -9.02 -7.92 -10.36
N ASP A 120 -9.25 -6.62 -10.42
CA ASP A 120 -8.96 -5.76 -9.29
C ASP A 120 -9.81 -6.16 -8.09
N PRO A 121 -9.26 -6.03 -6.86
CA PRO A 121 -9.98 -6.49 -5.66
C PRO A 121 -11.33 -5.83 -5.48
N GLU A 122 -11.51 -4.61 -5.95
CA GLU A 122 -12.78 -3.88 -5.80
C GLU A 122 -13.81 -4.26 -6.84
N LYS A 123 -13.48 -5.15 -7.77
CA LYS A 123 -14.40 -5.60 -8.82
C LYS A 123 -14.75 -7.06 -8.73
N ILE A 124 -14.20 -7.77 -7.76
CA ILE A 124 -14.44 -9.20 -7.59
C ILE A 124 -15.50 -9.44 -6.52
#